data_824e4de6ecf71d3f1fd2234502bbcfce
#
_entry.id   824e4de6ecf71d3f1fd2234502bbcfce
#
_cell.length_a   1.000
_cell.length_b   1.000
_cell.length_c   1.000
_cell.angle_alpha   90.00
_cell.angle_beta   90.00
_cell.angle_gamma   90.00
#
_symmetry.space_group_name_H-M   'P 1'
#
loop_
_entity.id
_entity.type
_entity.pdbx_description
1 polymer ?
#
loop_
_entity_poly.entity_id
_entity_poly.type
_entity_poly.pdbx_seq_one_letter_code
_entity_poly.pdbx_strand_id
1 'polypeptide(L)'
;HEPHPLRLAAVAALLWPLIRVAGKRYTPSAWGDGGGLGAVLRDWLLLVGALATLRVLCGLQSVPAEAFTALIPALVLTAACHKLIHRHLLAARRNGRALRHVLVVGEGATIDAVVGQLAQRTDHEYVIVGCCPVGEEEVLSGVPVYVRLPRAEPEACGHDAETVLGAADGLAADLVFVVPGPHLSGQRLRRLSWAVHDRGCPIVVLPGIVEVARRRVRLTSASGLTLLHIAPPLRRGVPVLLKEAVDRVGALLLIVLLSPLLLLLALAVRLGSPGPAFYRQIRVGRNHTRFPMWKYRTMIVDADRLKDELAAANENDGHMFKMRRDPRVTPLGRFLRRYSLDELPQLFNVLLGHMSLVGPRPPVPEEVVEYDPVEMRRLHVKPGLTGLWQVSGRSDLSWHETVSLDLRYVDNWSPAMDMNVIARTVRAVLNGQGAY
;
A
#
# COMPACT_ATOMS: atom_id res chain seq x y z
N HIS A 1 -46.85 1.37 -24.98
CA HIS A 1 -45.61 0.59 -25.08
C HIS A 1 -44.96 0.53 -23.72
N GLU A 2 -45.21 -0.56 -22.99
CA GLU A 2 -44.53 -0.80 -21.72
C GLU A 2 -43.01 -0.94 -21.97
N PRO A 3 -42.17 -0.28 -21.21
CA PRO A 3 -40.75 -0.49 -21.27
C PRO A 3 -40.48 -1.95 -20.88
N HIS A 4 -39.79 -2.68 -21.73
CA HIS A 4 -39.43 -4.06 -21.43
C HIS A 4 -38.20 -4.11 -20.49
N PRO A 5 -38.37 -4.01 -19.17
CA PRO A 5 -37.26 -4.02 -18.21
C PRO A 5 -36.43 -5.31 -18.30
N LEU A 6 -37.07 -6.42 -18.71
CA LEU A 6 -36.42 -7.70 -18.92
C LEU A 6 -35.38 -7.70 -20.06
N ARG A 7 -35.61 -6.92 -21.13
CA ARG A 7 -34.63 -6.83 -22.25
C ARG A 7 -33.35 -6.10 -21.81
N LEU A 8 -33.49 -4.97 -21.10
CA LEU A 8 -32.36 -4.25 -20.56
C LEU A 8 -31.58 -5.07 -19.50
N ALA A 9 -32.31 -5.79 -18.65
CA ALA A 9 -31.71 -6.69 -17.67
C ALA A 9 -30.92 -7.84 -18.36
N ALA A 10 -31.49 -8.43 -19.43
CA ALA A 10 -30.81 -9.48 -20.20
C ALA A 10 -29.54 -8.94 -20.88
N VAL A 11 -29.59 -7.75 -21.48
CA VAL A 11 -28.43 -7.11 -22.09
C VAL A 11 -27.37 -6.79 -21.04
N ALA A 12 -27.76 -6.27 -19.88
CA ALA A 12 -26.83 -6.01 -18.76
C ALA A 12 -26.17 -7.31 -18.25
N ALA A 13 -26.96 -8.39 -18.12
CA ALA A 13 -26.47 -9.70 -17.69
C ALA A 13 -25.45 -10.31 -18.68
N LEU A 14 -25.57 -10.03 -19.97
CA LEU A 14 -24.60 -10.46 -20.99
C LEU A 14 -23.37 -9.55 -21.05
N LEU A 15 -23.56 -8.23 -20.96
CA LEU A 15 -22.44 -7.27 -21.02
C LEU A 15 -21.53 -7.33 -19.79
N TRP A 16 -22.09 -7.60 -18.62
CA TRP A 16 -21.31 -7.64 -17.38
C TRP A 16 -20.15 -8.65 -17.42
N PRO A 17 -20.36 -9.94 -17.70
CA PRO A 17 -19.27 -10.89 -17.81
C PRO A 17 -18.31 -10.55 -18.95
N LEU A 18 -18.80 -10.04 -20.09
CA LEU A 18 -17.94 -9.62 -21.20
C LEU A 18 -16.98 -8.50 -20.81
N ILE A 19 -17.47 -7.47 -20.15
CA ILE A 19 -16.61 -6.37 -19.64
C ILE A 19 -15.56 -6.93 -18.67
N ARG A 20 -15.94 -7.86 -17.81
CA ARG A 20 -15.03 -8.46 -16.85
C ARG A 20 -13.99 -9.38 -17.50
N VAL A 21 -14.37 -10.14 -18.52
CA VAL A 21 -13.44 -10.96 -19.33
C VAL A 21 -12.48 -10.06 -20.10
N ALA A 22 -12.99 -9.04 -20.79
CA ALA A 22 -12.16 -8.07 -21.50
C ALA A 22 -11.18 -7.33 -20.55
N GLY A 23 -11.63 -7.05 -19.32
CA GLY A 23 -10.79 -6.51 -18.26
C GLY A 23 -9.80 -7.50 -17.61
N LYS A 24 -9.74 -8.77 -18.11
CA LYS A 24 -8.91 -9.85 -17.54
C LYS A 24 -9.13 -10.08 -16.04
N ARG A 25 -10.41 -9.95 -15.55
CA ARG A 25 -10.74 -10.07 -14.13
C ARG A 25 -10.80 -11.49 -13.60
N TYR A 26 -10.83 -12.47 -14.47
CA TYR A 26 -10.89 -13.89 -14.13
C TYR A 26 -9.52 -14.59 -14.23
N THR A 27 -8.45 -13.83 -14.46
CA THR A 27 -7.08 -14.39 -14.42
C THR A 27 -6.63 -14.61 -12.97
N PRO A 28 -5.86 -15.69 -12.69
CA PRO A 28 -5.36 -15.95 -11.32
C PRO A 28 -4.60 -14.78 -10.70
N SER A 29 -3.85 -14.02 -11.51
CA SER A 29 -3.12 -12.83 -11.08
C SER A 29 -4.03 -11.67 -10.65
N ALA A 30 -5.27 -11.59 -11.13
CA ALA A 30 -6.21 -10.53 -10.78
C ALA A 30 -6.87 -10.74 -9.39
N TRP A 31 -6.86 -11.97 -8.88
CA TRP A 31 -7.49 -12.32 -7.60
C TRP A 31 -6.60 -11.98 -6.39
N GLY A 32 -5.28 -11.89 -6.61
CA GLY A 32 -4.29 -11.54 -5.60
C GLY A 32 -4.06 -10.05 -5.40
N ASP A 33 -4.38 -9.23 -6.40
CA ASP A 33 -4.14 -7.78 -6.36
C ASP A 33 -5.22 -7.05 -5.56
N GLY A 34 -4.82 -6.32 -4.53
CA GLY A 34 -5.72 -5.50 -3.68
C GLY A 34 -6.44 -4.33 -4.39
N GLY A 35 -6.34 -4.23 -5.72
CA GLY A 35 -7.03 -3.23 -6.56
C GLY A 35 -8.51 -3.52 -6.86
N GLY A 36 -9.09 -4.54 -6.24
CA GLY A 36 -10.37 -5.11 -6.62
C GLY A 36 -11.58 -4.17 -6.62
N LEU A 37 -11.75 -3.34 -5.60
CA LEU A 37 -12.93 -2.46 -5.52
C LEU A 37 -12.91 -1.36 -6.59
N GLY A 38 -11.75 -0.75 -6.84
CA GLY A 38 -11.60 0.24 -7.92
C GLY A 38 -11.82 -0.36 -9.31
N ALA A 39 -11.43 -1.62 -9.49
CA ALA A 39 -11.66 -2.35 -10.72
C ALA A 39 -13.15 -2.68 -10.91
N VAL A 40 -13.84 -3.13 -9.85
CA VAL A 40 -15.30 -3.39 -9.86
C VAL A 40 -16.07 -2.11 -10.18
N LEU A 41 -15.71 -0.99 -9.56
CA LEU A 41 -16.34 0.30 -9.83
C LEU A 41 -16.12 0.76 -11.28
N ARG A 42 -14.91 0.61 -11.80
CA ARG A 42 -14.60 0.95 -13.21
C ARG A 42 -15.41 0.08 -14.19
N ASP A 43 -15.46 -1.22 -13.94
CA ASP A 43 -16.20 -2.15 -14.78
C ASP A 43 -17.71 -1.85 -14.73
N TRP A 44 -18.23 -1.43 -13.57
CA TRP A 44 -19.59 -0.99 -13.40
C TRP A 44 -19.89 0.32 -14.15
N LEU A 45 -18.99 1.31 -14.08
CA LEU A 45 -19.13 2.56 -14.84
C LEU A 45 -19.09 2.31 -16.34
N LEU A 46 -18.27 1.36 -16.81
CA LEU A 46 -18.26 0.93 -18.21
C LEU A 46 -19.59 0.28 -18.61
N LEU A 47 -20.18 -0.55 -17.76
CA LEU A 47 -21.50 -1.14 -18.01
C LEU A 47 -22.57 -0.07 -18.12
N VAL A 48 -22.60 0.86 -17.18
CA VAL A 48 -23.54 2.00 -17.19
C VAL A 48 -23.39 2.85 -18.45
N GLY A 49 -22.15 3.16 -18.84
CA GLY A 49 -21.83 3.88 -20.06
C GLY A 49 -22.27 3.13 -21.32
N ALA A 50 -22.01 1.82 -21.40
CA ALA A 50 -22.43 0.98 -22.53
C ALA A 50 -23.95 0.91 -22.66
N LEU A 51 -24.65 0.73 -21.55
CA LEU A 51 -26.12 0.71 -21.54
C LEU A 51 -26.74 2.08 -21.89
N ALA A 52 -26.13 3.18 -21.43
CA ALA A 52 -26.55 4.52 -21.80
C ALA A 52 -26.37 4.77 -23.31
N THR A 53 -25.26 4.35 -23.89
CA THR A 53 -24.96 4.47 -25.33
C THR A 53 -25.95 3.61 -26.15
N LEU A 54 -26.16 2.37 -25.73
CA LEU A 54 -27.09 1.45 -26.40
C LEU A 54 -28.52 1.99 -26.38
N ARG A 55 -28.94 2.60 -25.27
CA ARG A 55 -30.22 3.27 -25.14
C ARG A 55 -30.42 4.36 -26.18
N VAL A 56 -29.41 5.24 -26.35
CA VAL A 56 -29.46 6.32 -27.34
C VAL A 56 -29.53 5.76 -28.77
N LEU A 57 -28.69 4.75 -29.07
CA LEU A 57 -28.65 4.13 -30.40
C LEU A 57 -29.94 3.40 -30.76
N CYS A 58 -30.57 2.72 -29.78
CA CYS A 58 -31.79 1.95 -30.00
C CYS A 58 -33.08 2.71 -29.80
N GLY A 59 -33.02 4.03 -29.46
CA GLY A 59 -34.19 4.86 -29.23
C GLY A 59 -35.08 4.40 -28.07
N LEU A 60 -34.49 3.69 -27.07
CA LEU A 60 -35.25 3.11 -25.95
C LEU A 60 -35.68 4.21 -24.97
N GLN A 61 -36.98 4.34 -24.73
CA GLN A 61 -37.53 5.24 -23.72
C GLN A 61 -37.49 4.57 -22.35
N SER A 62 -36.53 4.91 -21.51
CA SER A 62 -36.46 4.46 -20.11
C SER A 62 -35.99 5.62 -19.24
N VAL A 63 -36.38 5.65 -17.98
CA VAL A 63 -35.93 6.67 -17.01
C VAL A 63 -34.50 6.33 -16.58
N PRO A 64 -33.50 7.23 -16.76
CA PRO A 64 -32.11 6.96 -16.40
C PRO A 64 -31.93 6.56 -14.94
N ALA A 65 -32.72 7.16 -14.04
CA ALA A 65 -32.65 6.90 -12.60
C ALA A 65 -33.01 5.44 -12.25
N GLU A 66 -33.99 4.84 -12.93
CA GLU A 66 -34.39 3.44 -12.68
C GLU A 66 -33.32 2.44 -13.11
N ALA A 67 -32.65 2.68 -14.25
CA ALA A 67 -31.53 1.86 -14.68
C ALA A 67 -30.35 1.94 -13.71
N PHE A 68 -30.07 3.13 -13.18
CA PHE A 68 -29.01 3.33 -12.18
C PHE A 68 -29.32 2.59 -10.88
N THR A 69 -30.55 2.74 -10.36
CA THR A 69 -30.94 2.08 -9.09
C THR A 69 -30.96 0.57 -9.23
N ALA A 70 -31.37 0.03 -10.37
CA ALA A 70 -31.35 -1.42 -10.63
C ALA A 70 -29.94 -2.02 -10.69
N LEU A 71 -28.93 -1.24 -11.10
CA LEU A 71 -27.55 -1.71 -11.21
C LEU A 71 -26.75 -1.58 -9.89
N ILE A 72 -27.22 -0.82 -8.91
CA ILE A 72 -26.57 -0.68 -7.60
C ILE A 72 -26.47 -2.02 -6.85
N PRO A 73 -27.51 -2.86 -6.76
CA PRO A 73 -27.41 -4.17 -6.12
C PRO A 73 -26.33 -5.07 -6.75
N ALA A 74 -26.22 -5.04 -8.08
CA ALA A 74 -25.17 -5.80 -8.78
C ALA A 74 -23.76 -5.31 -8.43
N LEU A 75 -23.56 -4.00 -8.33
CA LEU A 75 -22.30 -3.41 -7.87
C LEU A 75 -21.97 -3.87 -6.44
N VAL A 76 -22.93 -3.73 -5.52
CA VAL A 76 -22.76 -4.08 -4.11
C VAL A 76 -22.47 -5.58 -3.95
N LEU A 77 -23.24 -6.43 -4.63
CA LEU A 77 -23.05 -7.88 -4.58
C LEU A 77 -21.67 -8.28 -5.13
N THR A 78 -21.29 -7.73 -6.29
CA THR A 78 -19.96 -8.02 -6.88
C THR A 78 -18.82 -7.55 -5.99
N ALA A 79 -18.95 -6.36 -5.39
CA ALA A 79 -17.96 -5.85 -4.45
C ALA A 79 -17.88 -6.71 -3.18
N ALA A 80 -19.03 -7.15 -2.66
CA ALA A 80 -19.10 -8.03 -1.50
C ALA A 80 -18.48 -9.41 -1.80
N CYS A 81 -18.84 -10.04 -2.92
CA CYS A 81 -18.25 -11.31 -3.36
C CYS A 81 -16.74 -11.18 -3.54
N HIS A 82 -16.26 -10.12 -4.20
CA HIS A 82 -14.83 -9.89 -4.38
C HIS A 82 -14.11 -9.77 -3.03
N LYS A 83 -14.67 -9.02 -2.09
CA LYS A 83 -14.12 -8.86 -0.74
C LYS A 83 -14.13 -10.17 0.05
N LEU A 84 -15.17 -10.99 -0.09
CA LEU A 84 -15.28 -12.29 0.57
C LEU A 84 -14.21 -13.26 0.05
N ILE A 85 -14.09 -13.36 -1.27
CA ILE A 85 -13.08 -14.20 -1.93
C ILE A 85 -11.67 -13.74 -1.52
N HIS A 86 -11.40 -12.42 -1.56
CA HIS A 86 -10.10 -11.90 -1.13
C HIS A 86 -9.79 -12.25 0.33
N ARG A 87 -10.76 -12.10 1.23
CA ARG A 87 -10.60 -12.49 2.65
C ARG A 87 -10.37 -13.99 2.80
N HIS A 88 -11.10 -14.81 2.05
CA HIS A 88 -10.94 -16.26 2.06
C HIS A 88 -9.56 -16.68 1.57
N LEU A 89 -9.07 -16.08 0.47
CA LEU A 89 -7.73 -16.31 -0.05
C LEU A 89 -6.64 -15.91 0.94
N LEU A 90 -6.76 -14.74 1.59
CA LEU A 90 -5.81 -14.32 2.61
C LEU A 90 -5.81 -15.27 3.82
N ALA A 91 -6.97 -15.73 4.25
CA ALA A 91 -7.08 -16.71 5.33
C ALA A 91 -6.48 -18.06 4.92
N ALA A 92 -6.73 -18.52 3.69
CA ALA A 92 -6.14 -19.75 3.17
C ALA A 92 -4.61 -19.68 3.09
N ARG A 93 -4.06 -18.53 2.61
CA ARG A 93 -2.62 -18.29 2.56
C ARG A 93 -1.97 -18.28 3.94
N ARG A 94 -2.60 -17.64 4.94
CA ARG A 94 -2.11 -17.68 6.34
C ARG A 94 -2.07 -19.07 6.92
N ASN A 95 -2.94 -19.96 6.46
CA ASN A 95 -2.99 -21.37 6.88
C ASN A 95 -2.11 -22.28 6.00
N GLY A 96 -1.18 -21.73 5.22
CA GLY A 96 -0.29 -22.48 4.36
C GLY A 96 -0.96 -23.09 3.12
N ARG A 97 -2.22 -22.70 2.82
CA ARG A 97 -2.96 -23.19 1.66
C ARG A 97 -2.95 -22.14 0.55
N ALA A 98 -3.10 -22.57 -0.72
CA ALA A 98 -3.07 -21.69 -1.89
C ALA A 98 -1.78 -20.86 -1.98
N LEU A 99 -0.65 -21.46 -1.62
CA LEU A 99 0.70 -20.95 -1.80
C LEU A 99 1.31 -21.61 -3.03
N ARG A 100 2.19 -20.88 -3.72
CA ARG A 100 2.99 -21.38 -4.85
C ARG A 100 4.41 -21.60 -4.38
N HIS A 101 4.92 -22.76 -4.61
CA HIS A 101 6.31 -23.10 -4.32
C HIS A 101 7.22 -22.47 -5.36
N VAL A 102 8.21 -21.72 -4.91
CA VAL A 102 9.11 -20.93 -5.76
C VAL A 102 10.54 -21.41 -5.59
N LEU A 103 11.19 -21.70 -6.70
CA LEU A 103 12.64 -21.86 -6.77
C LEU A 103 13.26 -20.52 -7.18
N VAL A 104 14.22 -20.03 -6.43
CA VAL A 104 14.91 -18.76 -6.74
C VAL A 104 16.28 -19.03 -7.37
N VAL A 105 16.56 -18.39 -8.50
CA VAL A 105 17.83 -18.48 -9.23
C VAL A 105 18.45 -17.10 -9.34
N GLY A 106 19.69 -16.91 -8.89
CA GLY A 106 20.38 -15.63 -8.91
C GLY A 106 21.70 -15.66 -8.13
N GLU A 107 22.31 -14.51 -7.92
CA GLU A 107 23.49 -14.38 -7.06
C GLU A 107 23.10 -14.42 -5.58
N GLY A 108 23.97 -14.88 -4.68
CA GLY A 108 23.67 -15.09 -3.26
C GLY A 108 23.06 -13.86 -2.60
N ALA A 109 23.69 -12.71 -2.72
CA ALA A 109 23.19 -11.44 -2.16
C ALA A 109 21.82 -11.02 -2.72
N THR A 110 21.55 -11.30 -4.01
CA THR A 110 20.25 -10.97 -4.62
C THR A 110 19.15 -11.93 -4.18
N ILE A 111 19.48 -13.19 -3.95
CA ILE A 111 18.56 -14.19 -3.36
C ILE A 111 18.16 -13.74 -1.97
N ASP A 112 19.12 -13.36 -1.12
CA ASP A 112 18.87 -12.90 0.26
C ASP A 112 17.98 -11.65 0.28
N ALA A 113 18.20 -10.71 -0.63
CA ALA A 113 17.34 -9.54 -0.77
C ALA A 113 15.88 -9.91 -1.12
N VAL A 114 15.67 -10.85 -2.05
CA VAL A 114 14.33 -11.33 -2.44
C VAL A 114 13.66 -12.06 -1.29
N VAL A 115 14.39 -12.94 -0.60
CA VAL A 115 13.87 -13.67 0.58
C VAL A 115 13.47 -12.69 1.66
N GLY A 116 14.32 -11.72 1.99
CA GLY A 116 14.04 -10.69 3.00
C GLY A 116 12.81 -9.85 2.66
N GLN A 117 12.64 -9.48 1.39
CA GLN A 117 11.45 -8.73 0.93
C GLN A 117 10.16 -9.55 1.03
N LEU A 118 10.21 -10.82 0.67
CA LEU A 118 9.05 -11.71 0.78
C LEU A 118 8.73 -12.00 2.25
N ALA A 119 9.72 -12.21 3.11
CA ALA A 119 9.51 -12.46 4.53
C ALA A 119 8.81 -11.31 5.26
N GLN A 120 9.04 -10.07 4.84
CA GLN A 120 8.38 -8.88 5.42
C GLN A 120 6.89 -8.76 5.09
N ARG A 121 6.37 -9.58 4.19
CA ARG A 121 4.98 -9.54 3.73
C ARG A 121 4.33 -10.91 3.84
N THR A 122 3.16 -10.96 4.46
CA THR A 122 2.36 -12.18 4.60
C THR A 122 1.16 -12.24 3.66
N ASP A 123 1.02 -11.27 2.77
CA ASP A 123 -0.14 -11.13 1.87
C ASP A 123 0.09 -11.68 0.45
N HIS A 124 1.30 -12.20 0.16
CA HIS A 124 1.64 -12.80 -1.14
C HIS A 124 1.33 -14.31 -1.20
N GLU A 125 1.39 -14.85 -2.42
CA GLU A 125 1.09 -16.26 -2.70
C GLU A 125 2.34 -17.14 -2.84
N TYR A 126 3.54 -16.64 -2.52
CA TYR A 126 4.80 -17.30 -2.81
C TYR A 126 5.46 -17.84 -1.54
N VAL A 127 5.95 -19.09 -1.61
CA VAL A 127 6.83 -19.70 -0.60
C VAL A 127 8.09 -20.15 -1.29
N ILE A 128 9.22 -19.66 -0.83
CA ILE A 128 10.52 -20.08 -1.37
C ILE A 128 10.87 -21.44 -0.77
N VAL A 129 10.94 -22.46 -1.63
CA VAL A 129 11.24 -23.85 -1.24
C VAL A 129 12.70 -24.18 -1.39
N GLY A 130 13.44 -23.43 -2.18
CA GLY A 130 14.88 -23.60 -2.40
C GLY A 130 15.46 -22.54 -3.32
N CYS A 131 16.78 -22.58 -3.48
CA CYS A 131 17.48 -21.69 -4.38
C CYS A 131 18.61 -22.39 -5.14
N CYS A 132 18.94 -21.81 -6.31
CA CYS A 132 20.10 -22.17 -7.12
C CYS A 132 20.99 -20.92 -7.26
N PRO A 133 21.93 -20.68 -6.34
CA PRO A 133 22.82 -19.54 -6.43
C PRO A 133 23.84 -19.69 -7.58
N VAL A 134 24.13 -18.58 -8.24
CA VAL A 134 25.16 -18.49 -9.26
C VAL A 134 26.49 -18.16 -8.57
N GLY A 135 27.48 -19.05 -8.70
CA GLY A 135 28.79 -18.90 -8.05
C GLY A 135 28.82 -19.46 -6.62
N GLU A 136 29.89 -19.10 -5.90
CA GLU A 136 30.22 -19.69 -4.60
C GLU A 136 29.75 -18.84 -3.41
N GLU A 137 29.12 -17.70 -3.66
CA GLU A 137 28.61 -16.81 -2.59
C GLU A 137 27.63 -17.55 -1.68
N GLU A 138 27.81 -17.39 -0.37
CA GLU A 138 26.90 -17.97 0.61
C GLU A 138 25.54 -17.25 0.59
N VAL A 139 24.48 -18.04 0.74
CA VAL A 139 23.12 -17.55 0.93
C VAL A 139 22.86 -17.50 2.43
N LEU A 140 22.67 -16.29 2.96
CA LEU A 140 22.54 -16.04 4.40
C LEU A 140 21.11 -16.17 4.91
N SER A 141 20.13 -16.17 4.02
CA SER A 141 18.69 -16.19 4.33
C SER A 141 18.17 -17.51 4.90
N GLY A 142 19.02 -18.55 5.01
CA GLY A 142 18.62 -19.87 5.52
C GLY A 142 17.76 -20.70 4.56
N VAL A 143 17.58 -20.24 3.30
CA VAL A 143 16.88 -21.02 2.27
C VAL A 143 17.74 -22.18 1.81
N PRO A 144 17.19 -23.41 1.66
CA PRO A 144 17.96 -24.55 1.19
C PRO A 144 18.56 -24.29 -0.20
N VAL A 145 19.89 -24.45 -0.29
CA VAL A 145 20.61 -24.43 -1.58
C VAL A 145 20.51 -25.84 -2.16
N TYR A 146 19.82 -25.97 -3.28
CA TYR A 146 19.67 -27.27 -3.94
C TYR A 146 20.90 -27.62 -4.76
N VAL A 147 21.32 -26.67 -5.61
CA VAL A 147 22.51 -26.82 -6.46
C VAL A 147 23.05 -25.44 -6.78
N ARG A 148 24.37 -25.34 -7.01
CA ARG A 148 25.04 -24.10 -7.42
C ARG A 148 25.28 -24.08 -8.93
N LEU A 149 25.00 -22.96 -9.56
CA LEU A 149 25.31 -22.74 -10.96
C LEU A 149 26.73 -22.13 -11.09
N PRO A 150 27.54 -22.55 -12.06
CA PRO A 150 28.90 -22.02 -12.23
C PRO A 150 28.87 -20.53 -12.61
N ARG A 151 29.90 -19.78 -12.20
CA ARG A 151 30.06 -18.34 -12.56
C ARG A 151 30.35 -18.10 -14.02
N ALA A 152 31.09 -18.98 -14.65
CA ALA A 152 31.65 -18.78 -16.00
C ALA A 152 31.23 -19.85 -16.98
N GLU A 153 31.10 -19.41 -18.17
CA GLU A 153 31.32 -19.88 -19.54
C GLU A 153 30.07 -20.06 -20.40
N PRO A 154 30.15 -19.51 -21.64
CA PRO A 154 29.06 -19.60 -22.63
C PRO A 154 28.74 -21.05 -23.06
N GLU A 155 29.68 -22.00 -22.92
CA GLU A 155 29.51 -23.39 -23.30
C GLU A 155 28.72 -24.22 -22.25
N ALA A 156 28.77 -23.84 -20.97
CA ALA A 156 28.06 -24.52 -19.89
C ALA A 156 26.53 -24.20 -19.84
N CYS A 157 26.05 -23.31 -20.70
CA CYS A 157 24.65 -22.82 -20.65
C CYS A 157 23.56 -23.87 -20.92
N GLY A 158 23.91 -25.03 -21.52
CA GLY A 158 22.98 -26.15 -21.67
C GLY A 158 22.68 -26.86 -20.34
N HIS A 159 23.70 -26.92 -19.49
CA HIS A 159 23.64 -27.60 -18.19
C HIS A 159 22.86 -26.81 -17.13
N ASP A 160 22.90 -25.47 -17.19
CA ASP A 160 22.15 -24.59 -16.25
C ASP A 160 20.65 -24.92 -16.26
N ALA A 161 20.10 -25.12 -17.45
CA ALA A 161 18.68 -25.38 -17.63
C ALA A 161 18.26 -26.73 -17.05
N GLU A 162 19.02 -27.79 -17.32
CA GLU A 162 18.77 -29.12 -16.76
C GLU A 162 18.91 -29.12 -15.24
N THR A 163 19.88 -28.39 -14.72
CA THR A 163 20.14 -28.25 -13.30
C THR A 163 18.98 -27.52 -12.58
N VAL A 164 18.52 -26.39 -13.15
CA VAL A 164 17.39 -25.63 -12.59
C VAL A 164 16.08 -26.41 -12.68
N LEU A 165 15.87 -27.13 -13.79
CA LEU A 165 14.68 -27.98 -13.97
C LEU A 165 14.68 -29.16 -13.02
N GLY A 166 15.83 -29.84 -12.84
CA GLY A 166 15.98 -30.90 -11.87
C GLY A 166 15.73 -30.44 -10.43
N ALA A 167 16.16 -29.21 -10.11
CA ALA A 167 15.88 -28.56 -8.82
C ALA A 167 14.39 -28.23 -8.66
N ALA A 168 13.75 -27.71 -9.71
CA ALA A 168 12.32 -27.39 -9.71
C ALA A 168 11.45 -28.63 -9.51
N ASP A 169 11.77 -29.72 -10.22
CA ASP A 169 11.08 -30.99 -10.10
C ASP A 169 11.30 -31.64 -8.73
N GLY A 170 12.57 -31.63 -8.24
CA GLY A 170 12.93 -32.22 -6.95
C GLY A 170 12.29 -31.52 -5.76
N LEU A 171 12.04 -30.21 -5.86
CA LEU A 171 11.39 -29.39 -4.84
C LEU A 171 9.89 -29.18 -5.08
N ALA A 172 9.32 -29.78 -6.11
CA ALA A 172 7.94 -29.57 -6.54
C ALA A 172 7.60 -28.06 -6.67
N ALA A 173 8.51 -27.30 -7.27
CA ALA A 173 8.33 -25.87 -7.45
C ALA A 173 7.31 -25.58 -8.57
N ASP A 174 6.32 -24.74 -8.27
CA ASP A 174 5.27 -24.33 -9.21
C ASP A 174 5.77 -23.29 -10.21
N LEU A 175 6.84 -22.57 -9.87
CA LEU A 175 7.44 -21.55 -10.73
C LEU A 175 8.89 -21.23 -10.31
N VAL A 176 9.65 -20.67 -11.26
CA VAL A 176 11.03 -20.24 -11.06
C VAL A 176 11.11 -18.73 -11.06
N PHE A 177 11.67 -18.15 -9.99
CA PHE A 177 12.08 -16.75 -9.92
C PHE A 177 13.53 -16.63 -10.36
N VAL A 178 13.78 -15.81 -11.36
CA VAL A 178 15.13 -15.51 -11.82
C VAL A 178 15.45 -14.06 -11.52
N VAL A 179 16.53 -13.84 -10.79
CA VAL A 179 17.05 -12.52 -10.49
C VAL A 179 18.26 -12.28 -11.40
N PRO A 180 18.14 -11.40 -12.41
CA PRO A 180 19.26 -11.08 -13.29
C PRO A 180 20.42 -10.48 -12.50
N GLY A 181 21.62 -10.86 -12.86
CA GLY A 181 22.87 -10.36 -12.29
C GLY A 181 23.99 -10.37 -13.31
N PRO A 182 25.20 -9.92 -12.95
CA PRO A 182 26.37 -9.90 -13.84
C PRO A 182 26.64 -11.26 -14.51
N HIS A 183 26.45 -12.35 -13.79
CA HIS A 183 26.70 -13.71 -14.27
C HIS A 183 25.45 -14.43 -14.80
N LEU A 184 24.25 -13.83 -14.66
CA LEU A 184 22.97 -14.38 -15.15
C LEU A 184 22.22 -13.32 -15.95
N SER A 185 22.73 -12.98 -17.13
CA SER A 185 22.19 -11.94 -17.99
C SER A 185 22.27 -12.32 -19.47
N GLY A 186 21.74 -11.48 -20.34
CA GLY A 186 21.86 -11.59 -21.78
C GLY A 186 21.42 -12.95 -22.36
N GLN A 187 22.31 -13.61 -23.10
CA GLN A 187 22.01 -14.89 -23.76
C GLN A 187 21.80 -16.04 -22.76
N ARG A 188 22.54 -16.04 -21.65
CA ARG A 188 22.43 -17.07 -20.61
C ARG A 188 21.04 -17.07 -20.00
N LEU A 189 20.57 -15.90 -19.56
CA LEU A 189 19.22 -15.73 -19.03
C LEU A 189 18.15 -16.12 -20.07
N ARG A 190 18.34 -15.74 -21.32
CA ARG A 190 17.40 -16.06 -22.40
C ARG A 190 17.29 -17.56 -22.67
N ARG A 191 18.42 -18.27 -22.71
CA ARG A 191 18.46 -19.73 -22.91
C ARG A 191 17.82 -20.47 -21.73
N LEU A 192 18.15 -20.05 -20.50
CA LEU A 192 17.52 -20.59 -19.29
C LEU A 192 15.99 -20.39 -19.34
N SER A 193 15.54 -19.17 -19.70
CA SER A 193 14.13 -18.85 -19.78
C SER A 193 13.39 -19.70 -20.82
N TRP A 194 13.98 -19.95 -21.97
CA TRP A 194 13.42 -20.80 -22.98
C TRP A 194 13.28 -22.25 -22.52
N ALA A 195 14.35 -22.80 -21.97
CA ALA A 195 14.37 -24.20 -21.57
C ALA A 195 13.40 -24.48 -20.40
N VAL A 196 13.28 -23.57 -19.45
CA VAL A 196 12.30 -23.65 -18.36
C VAL A 196 10.87 -23.54 -18.90
N HIS A 197 10.64 -22.62 -19.85
CA HIS A 197 9.34 -22.45 -20.49
C HIS A 197 8.92 -23.65 -21.33
N ASP A 198 9.83 -24.24 -22.12
CA ASP A 198 9.57 -25.40 -22.98
C ASP A 198 9.16 -26.66 -22.18
N ARG A 199 9.58 -26.73 -20.92
CA ARG A 199 9.14 -27.79 -19.96
C ARG A 199 7.81 -27.45 -19.26
N GLY A 200 7.17 -26.32 -19.62
CA GLY A 200 5.89 -25.89 -19.04
C GLY A 200 5.98 -25.29 -17.64
N CYS A 201 7.20 -25.06 -17.11
CA CYS A 201 7.37 -24.38 -15.84
C CYS A 201 7.30 -22.85 -16.04
N PRO A 202 6.42 -22.15 -15.32
CA PRO A 202 6.36 -20.68 -15.40
C PRO A 202 7.65 -20.06 -14.85
N ILE A 203 8.15 -19.03 -15.57
CA ILE A 203 9.31 -18.27 -15.15
C ILE A 203 8.93 -16.81 -14.91
N VAL A 204 9.44 -16.23 -13.84
CA VAL A 204 9.28 -14.82 -13.50
C VAL A 204 10.65 -14.19 -13.34
N VAL A 205 10.94 -13.17 -14.13
CA VAL A 205 12.18 -12.41 -14.03
C VAL A 205 11.95 -11.23 -13.09
N LEU A 206 12.74 -11.16 -12.02
CA LEU A 206 12.70 -10.09 -11.04
C LEU A 206 13.73 -9.02 -11.42
N PRO A 207 13.32 -7.83 -11.87
CA PRO A 207 14.26 -6.80 -12.34
C PRO A 207 15.05 -6.10 -11.23
N GLY A 208 14.98 -6.57 -10.00
CA GLY A 208 15.66 -5.94 -8.85
C GLY A 208 15.10 -4.57 -8.45
N ILE A 209 13.97 -4.17 -9.00
CA ILE A 209 13.34 -2.88 -8.72
C ILE A 209 12.27 -3.06 -7.65
N VAL A 210 12.50 -2.46 -6.50
CA VAL A 210 11.67 -2.60 -5.31
C VAL A 210 10.54 -1.57 -5.31
N GLU A 211 9.33 -2.01 -4.90
CA GLU A 211 8.19 -1.14 -4.53
C GLU A 211 7.67 -0.17 -5.59
N VAL A 212 7.85 -0.46 -6.87
CA VAL A 212 7.27 0.35 -7.94
C VAL A 212 5.86 -0.12 -8.29
N ALA A 213 4.86 0.77 -8.22
CA ALA A 213 3.49 0.44 -8.59
C ALA A 213 3.40 0.07 -10.08
N ARG A 214 2.64 -0.98 -10.41
CA ARG A 214 2.42 -1.49 -11.79
C ARG A 214 2.09 -0.38 -12.80
N ARG A 215 1.30 0.62 -12.41
CA ARG A 215 0.92 1.75 -13.28
C ARG A 215 2.09 2.66 -13.69
N ARG A 216 3.21 2.61 -12.94
CA ARG A 216 4.44 3.37 -13.24
C ARG A 216 5.41 2.60 -14.11
N VAL A 217 5.15 1.32 -14.33
CA VAL A 217 6.01 0.44 -15.11
C VAL A 217 5.39 0.22 -16.47
N ARG A 218 6.14 0.51 -17.52
CA ARG A 218 5.78 0.21 -18.92
C ARG A 218 6.91 -0.56 -19.57
N LEU A 219 6.57 -1.67 -20.20
CA LEU A 219 7.48 -2.43 -21.04
C LEU A 219 7.35 -1.93 -22.48
N THR A 220 8.47 -1.59 -23.08
CA THR A 220 8.57 -1.28 -24.51
C THR A 220 9.69 -2.11 -25.13
N SER A 221 9.62 -2.34 -26.44
CA SER A 221 10.69 -2.99 -27.17
C SER A 221 11.25 -2.01 -28.19
N ALA A 222 12.56 -1.88 -28.23
CA ALA A 222 13.28 -1.10 -29.19
C ALA A 222 14.57 -1.82 -29.61
N SER A 223 14.75 -2.01 -30.91
CA SER A 223 15.96 -2.66 -31.49
C SER A 223 16.27 -4.03 -30.87
N GLY A 224 15.25 -4.84 -30.56
CA GLY A 224 15.41 -6.15 -29.92
C GLY A 224 15.69 -6.11 -28.41
N LEU A 225 15.75 -4.92 -27.81
CA LEU A 225 15.88 -4.74 -26.36
C LEU A 225 14.53 -4.53 -25.70
N THR A 226 14.30 -5.18 -24.58
CA THR A 226 13.15 -4.92 -23.71
C THR A 226 13.51 -3.81 -22.74
N LEU A 227 12.85 -2.67 -22.87
CA LEU A 227 13.04 -1.49 -22.02
C LEU A 227 11.95 -1.40 -20.97
N LEU A 228 12.37 -1.30 -19.71
CA LEU A 228 11.48 -1.08 -18.59
C LEU A 228 11.45 0.42 -18.25
N HIS A 229 10.39 1.10 -18.67
CA HIS A 229 10.19 2.51 -18.33
C HIS A 229 9.52 2.66 -16.98
N ILE A 230 10.17 3.37 -16.06
CA ILE A 230 9.63 3.70 -14.74
C ILE A 230 9.23 5.16 -14.74
N ALA A 231 7.91 5.41 -14.71
CA ALA A 231 7.40 6.77 -14.61
C ALA A 231 7.75 7.38 -13.22
N PRO A 232 8.11 8.68 -13.16
CA PRO A 232 8.37 9.33 -11.89
C PRO A 232 7.10 9.37 -11.00
N PRO A 233 7.25 9.50 -9.67
CA PRO A 233 6.12 9.72 -8.77
C PRO A 233 5.30 10.95 -9.14
N LEU A 234 3.99 10.89 -8.93
CA LEU A 234 3.10 12.03 -9.17
C LEU A 234 3.31 13.10 -8.08
N ARG A 235 4.12 14.09 -8.37
CA ARG A 235 4.41 15.21 -7.45
C ARG A 235 3.86 16.55 -7.91
N ARG A 236 3.38 16.64 -9.14
CA ARG A 236 2.85 17.86 -9.79
C ARG A 236 1.72 17.51 -10.74
N GLY A 237 0.98 18.53 -11.18
CA GLY A 237 -0.08 18.41 -12.17
C GLY A 237 -1.48 18.35 -11.56
N VAL A 238 -2.48 18.23 -12.44
CA VAL A 238 -3.90 18.25 -12.09
C VAL A 238 -4.30 17.28 -10.97
N PRO A 239 -3.78 16.01 -10.92
CA PRO A 239 -4.16 15.12 -9.83
C PRO A 239 -3.74 15.62 -8.44
N VAL A 240 -2.60 16.31 -8.34
CA VAL A 240 -2.11 16.86 -7.07
C VAL A 240 -2.93 18.08 -6.65
N LEU A 241 -3.29 18.94 -7.60
CA LEU A 241 -4.19 20.08 -7.35
C LEU A 241 -5.57 19.61 -6.90
N LEU A 242 -6.10 18.58 -7.55
CA LEU A 242 -7.37 17.97 -7.16
C LEU A 242 -7.30 17.37 -5.74
N LYS A 243 -6.20 16.69 -5.42
CA LYS A 243 -5.97 16.21 -4.05
C LYS A 243 -5.99 17.37 -3.06
N GLU A 244 -5.26 18.43 -3.31
CA GLU A 244 -5.22 19.60 -2.41
C GLU A 244 -6.59 20.26 -2.23
N ALA A 245 -7.41 20.29 -3.28
CA ALA A 245 -8.79 20.78 -3.20
C ALA A 245 -9.66 19.84 -2.34
N VAL A 246 -9.60 18.54 -2.60
CA VAL A 246 -10.34 17.53 -1.83
C VAL A 246 -9.94 17.53 -0.34
N ASP A 247 -8.64 17.66 -0.05
CA ASP A 247 -8.13 17.75 1.32
C ASP A 247 -8.73 18.97 2.05
N ARG A 248 -8.71 20.17 1.43
CA ARG A 248 -9.24 21.40 2.06
C ARG A 248 -10.75 21.37 2.21
N VAL A 249 -11.47 20.97 1.17
CA VAL A 249 -12.93 20.85 1.22
C VAL A 249 -13.34 19.80 2.24
N GLY A 250 -12.69 18.64 2.24
CA GLY A 250 -12.93 17.58 3.22
C GLY A 250 -12.64 18.03 4.65
N ALA A 251 -11.53 18.74 4.88
CA ALA A 251 -11.21 19.30 6.19
C ALA A 251 -12.24 20.35 6.64
N LEU A 252 -12.68 21.24 5.76
CA LEU A 252 -13.72 22.23 6.07
C LEU A 252 -15.04 21.54 6.46
N LEU A 253 -15.48 20.57 5.66
CA LEU A 253 -16.71 19.81 5.96
C LEU A 253 -16.61 19.08 7.31
N LEU A 254 -15.45 18.45 7.59
CA LEU A 254 -15.22 17.78 8.87
C LEU A 254 -15.18 18.77 10.04
N ILE A 255 -14.55 19.95 9.89
CA ILE A 255 -14.55 20.99 10.93
C ILE A 255 -15.98 21.45 11.24
N VAL A 256 -16.78 21.74 10.21
CA VAL A 256 -18.17 22.16 10.39
C VAL A 256 -19.01 21.06 11.07
N LEU A 257 -18.91 19.84 10.57
CA LEU A 257 -19.65 18.68 11.11
C LEU A 257 -19.27 18.38 12.57
N LEU A 258 -17.96 18.42 12.87
CA LEU A 258 -17.43 18.09 14.19
C LEU A 258 -17.31 19.31 15.12
N SER A 259 -17.76 20.52 14.70
CA SER A 259 -17.61 21.74 15.50
C SER A 259 -18.19 21.64 16.92
N PRO A 260 -19.38 21.03 17.17
CA PRO A 260 -19.87 20.87 18.53
C PRO A 260 -18.95 19.98 19.37
N LEU A 261 -18.43 18.90 18.79
CA LEU A 261 -17.48 18.00 19.45
C LEU A 261 -16.16 18.70 19.72
N LEU A 262 -15.63 19.46 18.75
CA LEU A 262 -14.37 20.21 18.91
C LEU A 262 -14.49 21.22 20.07
N LEU A 263 -15.59 21.94 20.18
CA LEU A 263 -15.83 22.87 21.27
C LEU A 263 -15.96 22.17 22.62
N LEU A 264 -16.72 21.06 22.66
CA LEU A 264 -16.87 20.25 23.88
C LEU A 264 -15.53 19.73 24.38
N LEU A 265 -14.68 19.19 23.49
CA LEU A 265 -13.36 18.68 23.83
C LEU A 265 -12.43 19.81 24.31
N ALA A 266 -12.46 20.98 23.66
CA ALA A 266 -11.68 22.15 24.10
C ALA A 266 -12.05 22.58 25.52
N LEU A 267 -13.36 22.63 25.80
CA LEU A 267 -13.88 22.97 27.13
C LEU A 267 -13.50 21.91 28.16
N ALA A 268 -13.66 20.63 27.85
CA ALA A 268 -13.29 19.51 28.72
C ALA A 268 -11.80 19.54 29.10
N VAL A 269 -10.91 19.77 28.11
CA VAL A 269 -9.45 19.91 28.38
C VAL A 269 -9.16 21.13 29.25
N ARG A 270 -9.85 22.25 29.01
CA ARG A 270 -9.65 23.49 29.76
C ARG A 270 -10.11 23.35 31.22
N LEU A 271 -11.20 22.64 31.45
CA LEU A 271 -11.75 22.39 32.79
C LEU A 271 -11.00 21.26 33.53
N GLY A 272 -10.50 20.27 32.80
CA GLY A 272 -9.85 19.10 33.38
C GLY A 272 -8.44 19.32 33.89
N SER A 273 -7.75 20.40 33.49
CA SER A 273 -6.41 20.73 33.96
C SER A 273 -6.07 22.22 33.71
N PRO A 274 -5.29 22.88 34.58
CA PRO A 274 -4.88 24.28 34.39
C PRO A 274 -4.06 24.46 33.10
N GLY A 275 -4.26 25.59 32.38
CA GLY A 275 -3.52 25.93 31.15
C GLY A 275 -4.36 25.94 29.86
N PRO A 276 -3.76 26.19 28.69
CA PRO A 276 -4.48 26.30 27.41
C PRO A 276 -5.05 24.96 26.95
N ALA A 277 -6.19 24.98 26.23
CA ALA A 277 -6.80 23.76 25.67
C ALA A 277 -5.99 23.15 24.53
N PHE A 278 -5.29 24.01 23.78
CA PHE A 278 -4.51 23.59 22.62
C PHE A 278 -3.02 23.58 22.95
N TYR A 279 -2.33 22.59 22.39
CA TYR A 279 -0.89 22.46 22.33
C TYR A 279 -0.41 22.64 20.90
N ARG A 280 0.70 23.34 20.70
CA ARG A 280 1.31 23.57 19.41
C ARG A 280 2.74 23.05 19.43
N GLN A 281 3.07 22.21 18.46
CA GLN A 281 4.43 21.70 18.27
C GLN A 281 4.92 22.02 16.88
N ILE A 282 6.14 22.54 16.77
CA ILE A 282 6.75 22.77 15.46
C ILE A 282 7.06 21.41 14.81
N ARG A 283 6.62 21.26 13.58
CA ARG A 283 6.83 20.07 12.75
C ARG A 283 7.39 20.48 11.40
N VAL A 284 8.00 19.50 10.72
CA VAL A 284 8.55 19.67 9.37
C VAL A 284 7.57 19.13 8.36
N GLY A 285 7.22 19.95 7.38
CA GLY A 285 6.31 19.65 6.26
C GLY A 285 7.04 19.46 4.96
N ARG A 286 6.28 19.61 3.86
CA ARG A 286 6.82 19.47 2.49
C ARG A 286 7.95 20.48 2.23
N ASN A 287 9.02 19.98 1.61
CA ASN A 287 10.22 20.77 1.26
C ASN A 287 10.84 21.48 2.49
N HIS A 288 10.89 20.79 3.61
CA HIS A 288 11.49 21.28 4.89
C HIS A 288 10.79 22.50 5.49
N THR A 289 9.57 22.85 5.07
CA THR A 289 8.83 23.97 5.66
C THR A 289 8.44 23.64 7.09
N ARG A 290 8.72 24.53 8.02
CA ARG A 290 8.30 24.38 9.42
C ARG A 290 6.90 24.95 9.61
N PHE A 291 6.05 24.24 10.36
CA PHE A 291 4.69 24.71 10.67
C PHE A 291 4.28 24.31 12.09
N PRO A 292 3.42 25.10 12.77
CA PRO A 292 2.86 24.72 14.05
C PRO A 292 1.74 23.69 13.85
N MET A 293 1.95 22.46 14.35
CA MET A 293 0.94 21.42 14.37
C MET A 293 0.06 21.57 15.61
N TRP A 294 -1.25 21.57 15.43
CA TRP A 294 -2.21 21.77 16.49
C TRP A 294 -2.73 20.45 17.04
N LYS A 295 -2.76 20.35 18.39
CA LYS A 295 -3.37 19.23 19.11
C LYS A 295 -4.14 19.73 20.32
N TYR A 296 -5.04 18.91 20.86
CA TYR A 296 -5.51 19.13 22.22
C TYR A 296 -4.40 18.77 23.20
N ARG A 297 -4.31 19.53 24.29
CA ARG A 297 -3.37 19.21 25.36
C ARG A 297 -3.81 17.95 26.09
N THR A 298 -2.97 16.94 26.08
CA THR A 298 -3.18 15.63 26.73
C THR A 298 -2.25 15.41 27.92
N MET A 299 -1.28 16.29 28.11
CA MET A 299 -0.27 16.22 29.16
C MET A 299 -0.41 17.38 30.15
N ILE A 300 0.18 17.22 31.33
CA ILE A 300 0.29 18.25 32.34
C ILE A 300 1.12 19.43 31.84
N VAL A 301 1.01 20.57 32.52
CA VAL A 301 1.89 21.74 32.30
C VAL A 301 3.32 21.33 32.64
N ASP A 302 4.31 21.82 31.87
CA ASP A 302 5.73 21.49 32.01
C ASP A 302 6.13 20.03 31.72
N ALA A 303 5.28 19.27 31.01
CA ALA A 303 5.58 17.89 30.60
C ALA A 303 6.88 17.76 29.77
N ASP A 304 7.28 18.83 29.06
CA ASP A 304 8.51 18.84 28.28
C ASP A 304 9.77 18.77 29.13
N ARG A 305 9.75 19.38 30.32
CA ARG A 305 10.86 19.30 31.28
C ARG A 305 11.08 17.89 31.82
N LEU A 306 10.00 17.13 32.00
CA LEU A 306 10.06 15.75 32.47
C LEU A 306 10.49 14.77 31.37
N LYS A 307 10.59 15.22 30.13
CA LYS A 307 10.99 14.34 29.01
C LYS A 307 12.42 13.85 29.16
N ASP A 308 13.33 14.73 29.55
CA ASP A 308 14.75 14.41 29.69
C ASP A 308 14.99 13.44 30.87
N GLU A 309 14.24 13.60 31.98
CA GLU A 309 14.27 12.67 33.10
C GLU A 309 13.73 11.29 32.78
N LEU A 310 12.78 11.21 31.82
CA LEU A 310 12.17 9.98 31.39
C LEU A 310 12.85 9.35 30.14
N ALA A 311 13.93 9.93 29.65
CA ALA A 311 14.63 9.47 28.45
C ALA A 311 15.09 8.00 28.56
N ALA A 312 15.51 7.55 29.74
CA ALA A 312 15.94 6.19 30.01
C ALA A 312 14.78 5.16 29.97
N ALA A 313 13.52 5.61 30.03
CA ALA A 313 12.32 4.79 29.96
C ALA A 313 11.71 4.71 28.56
N ASN A 314 12.45 5.12 27.51
CA ASN A 314 12.02 5.01 26.14
C ASN A 314 11.90 3.54 25.72
N GLU A 315 10.72 3.14 25.28
CA GLU A 315 10.40 1.76 24.82
C GLU A 315 10.59 1.59 23.32
N ASN A 316 11.04 2.62 22.59
CA ASN A 316 11.22 2.57 21.14
C ASN A 316 12.70 2.52 20.76
N ASP A 317 13.03 1.73 19.74
CA ASP A 317 14.37 1.55 19.17
C ASP A 317 14.75 2.62 18.14
N GLY A 318 13.84 3.55 17.80
CA GLY A 318 14.05 4.61 16.81
C GLY A 318 14.07 6.02 17.42
N HIS A 319 14.11 7.03 16.52
CA HIS A 319 14.16 8.46 16.88
C HIS A 319 12.92 8.99 17.63
N MET A 320 11.86 8.18 17.76
CA MET A 320 10.64 8.57 18.48
C MET A 320 10.69 8.18 19.94
N PHE A 321 10.48 9.15 20.85
CA PHE A 321 10.24 8.85 22.27
C PHE A 321 8.85 8.22 22.45
N LYS A 322 8.79 7.07 23.13
CA LYS A 322 7.56 6.33 23.35
C LYS A 322 7.56 5.60 24.68
N MET A 323 6.45 5.68 25.38
CA MET A 323 6.24 5.05 26.68
C MET A 323 4.77 4.67 26.83
N ARG A 324 4.47 3.38 27.12
CA ARG A 324 3.08 2.87 27.26
C ARG A 324 2.32 3.50 28.41
N ARG A 325 2.98 3.77 29.52
CA ARG A 325 2.39 4.40 30.71
C ARG A 325 3.13 5.69 31.03
N ASP A 326 2.94 6.71 30.21
CA ASP A 326 3.54 8.01 30.40
C ASP A 326 2.86 8.77 31.57
N PRO A 327 3.58 9.03 32.69
CA PRO A 327 3.01 9.69 33.86
C PRO A 327 2.59 11.15 33.61
N ARG A 328 3.08 11.76 32.54
CA ARG A 328 2.74 13.13 32.15
C ARG A 328 1.33 13.24 31.55
N VAL A 329 0.71 12.11 31.14
CA VAL A 329 -0.59 12.09 30.46
C VAL A 329 -1.73 12.17 31.47
N THR A 330 -2.59 13.17 31.31
CA THR A 330 -3.80 13.34 32.14
C THR A 330 -4.82 12.22 31.93
N PRO A 331 -5.74 11.95 32.88
CA PRO A 331 -6.80 10.95 32.70
C PRO A 331 -7.66 11.20 31.44
N LEU A 332 -8.06 12.46 31.21
CA LEU A 332 -8.76 12.86 29.99
C LEU A 332 -7.85 12.69 28.76
N GLY A 333 -6.57 13.04 28.89
CA GLY A 333 -5.58 12.88 27.81
C GLY A 333 -5.44 11.43 27.34
N ARG A 334 -5.49 10.46 28.25
CA ARG A 334 -5.49 9.01 27.91
C ARG A 334 -6.69 8.62 27.06
N PHE A 335 -7.87 9.11 27.42
CA PHE A 335 -9.07 8.90 26.64
C PHE A 335 -8.96 9.52 25.23
N LEU A 336 -8.51 10.79 25.16
CA LEU A 336 -8.34 11.48 23.88
C LEU A 336 -7.35 10.76 22.96
N ARG A 337 -6.20 10.34 23.48
CA ARG A 337 -5.17 9.60 22.72
C ARG A 337 -5.70 8.25 22.22
N ARG A 338 -6.41 7.51 23.07
CA ARG A 338 -6.97 6.20 22.72
C ARG A 338 -7.84 6.25 21.46
N TYR A 339 -8.60 7.30 21.28
CA TYR A 339 -9.49 7.48 20.12
C TYR A 339 -8.94 8.51 19.11
N SER A 340 -7.68 8.94 19.27
CA SER A 340 -7.02 9.95 18.42
C SER A 340 -7.80 11.27 18.32
N LEU A 341 -8.62 11.58 19.31
CA LEU A 341 -9.41 12.81 19.37
C LEU A 341 -8.52 14.05 19.63
N ASP A 342 -7.36 13.84 20.25
CA ASP A 342 -6.37 14.89 20.47
C ASP A 342 -5.79 15.45 19.18
N GLU A 343 -5.86 14.72 18.08
CA GLU A 343 -5.34 15.11 16.77
C GLU A 343 -6.37 15.85 15.88
N LEU A 344 -7.66 15.89 16.28
CA LEU A 344 -8.70 16.58 15.50
C LEU A 344 -8.37 18.05 15.16
N PRO A 345 -7.70 18.86 16.03
CA PRO A 345 -7.30 20.23 15.66
C PRO A 345 -6.35 20.32 14.47
N GLN A 346 -5.68 19.24 14.08
CA GLN A 346 -4.87 19.20 12.85
C GLN A 346 -5.70 19.40 11.58
N LEU A 347 -7.02 19.23 11.62
CA LEU A 347 -7.91 19.59 10.50
C LEU A 347 -7.73 21.08 10.12
N PHE A 348 -7.43 21.96 11.04
CA PHE A 348 -7.08 23.35 10.74
C PHE A 348 -5.75 23.45 9.97
N ASN A 349 -4.77 22.61 10.29
CA ASN A 349 -3.53 22.54 9.52
C ASN A 349 -3.76 22.04 8.09
N VAL A 350 -4.71 21.11 7.88
CA VAL A 350 -5.09 20.65 6.54
C VAL A 350 -5.79 21.76 5.76
N LEU A 351 -6.74 22.45 6.38
CA LEU A 351 -7.46 23.57 5.77
C LEU A 351 -6.52 24.70 5.34
N LEU A 352 -5.55 25.04 6.19
CA LEU A 352 -4.50 26.04 5.91
C LEU A 352 -3.47 25.57 4.86
N GLY A 353 -3.50 24.27 4.50
CA GLY A 353 -2.62 23.70 3.48
C GLY A 353 -1.23 23.29 3.96
N HIS A 354 -0.95 23.34 5.28
CA HIS A 354 0.28 22.82 5.86
C HIS A 354 0.35 21.30 5.83
N MET A 355 -0.81 20.65 5.97
CA MET A 355 -0.98 19.20 5.99
C MET A 355 -1.97 18.74 4.90
N SER A 356 -2.09 17.45 4.73
CA SER A 356 -3.07 16.73 3.93
C SER A 356 -3.91 15.83 4.86
N LEU A 357 -5.08 15.40 4.42
CA LEU A 357 -5.83 14.36 5.16
C LEU A 357 -5.04 13.06 5.24
N VAL A 358 -4.38 12.67 4.14
CA VAL A 358 -3.56 11.45 4.05
C VAL A 358 -2.15 11.77 3.61
N GLY A 359 -1.15 11.28 4.34
CA GLY A 359 0.27 11.49 4.03
C GLY A 359 1.18 10.85 5.07
N PRO A 360 2.52 11.00 4.92
CA PRO A 360 3.48 10.62 5.94
C PRO A 360 3.28 11.39 7.25
N ARG A 361 3.70 10.81 8.36
CA ARG A 361 3.69 11.52 9.65
C ARG A 361 4.61 12.74 9.59
N PRO A 362 4.17 13.91 10.09
CA PRO A 362 5.05 15.08 10.21
C PRO A 362 6.12 14.84 11.29
N PRO A 363 7.41 14.81 10.93
CA PRO A 363 8.50 14.66 11.90
C PRO A 363 8.74 15.95 12.70
N VAL A 364 9.37 15.82 13.87
CA VAL A 364 9.94 16.97 14.57
C VAL A 364 11.27 17.40 13.93
N PRO A 365 11.70 18.67 14.10
CA PRO A 365 12.95 19.13 13.49
C PRO A 365 14.17 18.30 13.90
N GLU A 366 14.21 17.81 15.12
CA GLU A 366 15.29 16.99 15.67
C GLU A 366 15.41 15.65 14.97
N GLU A 367 14.27 14.99 14.67
CA GLU A 367 14.25 13.74 13.90
C GLU A 367 14.83 13.94 12.48
N VAL A 368 14.53 15.08 11.84
CA VAL A 368 14.96 15.33 10.44
C VAL A 368 16.47 15.51 10.32
N VAL A 369 17.14 15.97 11.37
CA VAL A 369 18.62 16.12 11.38
C VAL A 369 19.30 14.76 11.24
N GLU A 370 18.67 13.72 11.76
CA GLU A 370 19.22 12.36 11.79
C GLU A 370 18.79 11.51 10.53
N TYR A 371 17.94 12.08 9.67
CA TYR A 371 17.43 11.36 8.49
C TYR A 371 18.52 11.12 7.44
N ASP A 372 18.54 9.91 6.94
CA ASP A 372 19.33 9.54 5.76
C ASP A 372 18.69 10.12 4.46
N PRO A 373 19.41 10.08 3.30
CA PRO A 373 18.89 10.55 2.02
C PRO A 373 17.60 9.84 1.56
N VAL A 374 17.37 8.60 2.01
CA VAL A 374 16.17 7.82 1.65
C VAL A 374 14.99 8.31 2.50
N GLU A 375 15.18 8.48 3.80
CA GLU A 375 14.19 8.99 4.73
C GLU A 375 13.75 10.42 4.40
N MET A 376 14.68 11.25 3.92
CA MET A 376 14.40 12.62 3.45
C MET A 376 13.35 12.69 2.34
N ARG A 377 13.15 11.60 1.57
CA ARG A 377 12.11 11.54 0.53
C ARG A 377 10.70 11.69 1.09
N ARG A 378 10.49 11.40 2.37
CA ARG A 378 9.20 11.58 3.07
C ARG A 378 8.75 13.05 3.04
N LEU A 379 9.69 13.99 3.01
CA LEU A 379 9.44 15.42 3.00
C LEU A 379 9.10 15.98 1.60
N HIS A 380 9.03 15.15 0.57
CA HIS A 380 8.66 15.60 -0.78
C HIS A 380 7.14 15.81 -0.95
N VAL A 381 6.33 15.33 -0.03
CA VAL A 381 4.86 15.48 -0.02
C VAL A 381 4.40 16.17 1.26
N LYS A 382 3.16 16.67 1.28
CA LYS A 382 2.58 17.19 2.53
C LYS A 382 2.39 16.06 3.53
N PRO A 383 2.72 16.28 4.81
CA PRO A 383 2.43 15.31 5.86
C PRO A 383 0.92 15.16 6.04
N GLY A 384 0.50 13.97 6.50
CA GLY A 384 -0.91 13.63 6.66
C GLY A 384 -1.39 13.71 8.10
N LEU A 385 -2.71 13.94 8.26
CA LEU A 385 -3.42 13.69 9.51
C LEU A 385 -3.47 12.18 9.79
N THR A 386 -3.62 11.37 8.74
CA THR A 386 -3.48 9.92 8.78
C THR A 386 -2.53 9.44 7.68
N GLY A 387 -2.03 8.21 7.79
CA GLY A 387 -1.08 7.66 6.83
C GLY A 387 -1.10 6.13 6.78
N LEU A 388 -0.37 5.54 5.82
CA LEU A 388 -0.30 4.09 5.65
C LEU A 388 0.18 3.37 6.92
N TRP A 389 1.23 3.85 7.56
CA TRP A 389 1.76 3.24 8.76
C TRP A 389 0.77 3.28 9.93
N GLN A 390 0.01 4.40 10.08
CA GLN A 390 -0.99 4.56 11.12
C GLN A 390 -2.16 3.58 11.02
N VAL A 391 -2.45 3.07 9.82
CA VAL A 391 -3.52 2.09 9.59
C VAL A 391 -3.02 0.66 9.39
N SER A 392 -1.69 0.44 9.41
CA SER A 392 -1.07 -0.87 9.15
C SER A 392 -0.46 -1.57 10.37
N GLY A 393 -0.34 -0.87 11.51
CA GLY A 393 0.22 -1.45 12.74
C GLY A 393 0.50 -0.40 13.80
N ARG A 394 0.50 0.89 13.42
CA ARG A 394 0.75 2.02 14.35
C ARG A 394 2.02 1.81 15.16
N SER A 395 1.80 1.68 16.45
CA SER A 395 2.85 1.59 17.46
C SER A 395 3.65 0.29 17.47
N ASP A 396 3.15 -0.75 16.82
CA ASP A 396 3.77 -2.08 16.83
C ASP A 396 4.79 -2.26 15.67
N LEU A 397 4.93 -1.21 14.82
CA LEU A 397 5.88 -1.20 13.71
C LEU A 397 7.24 -0.67 14.16
N SER A 398 8.31 -1.29 13.66
CA SER A 398 9.68 -0.77 13.75
C SER A 398 9.82 0.55 12.98
N TRP A 399 10.91 1.30 13.27
CA TRP A 399 11.22 2.52 12.52
C TRP A 399 11.35 2.25 11.01
N HIS A 400 12.08 1.21 10.64
CA HIS A 400 12.30 0.84 9.26
C HIS A 400 11.00 0.50 8.51
N GLU A 401 10.08 -0.23 9.13
CA GLU A 401 8.76 -0.53 8.55
C GLU A 401 7.92 0.74 8.39
N THR A 402 7.95 1.63 9.37
CA THR A 402 7.26 2.92 9.31
C THR A 402 7.75 3.76 8.12
N VAL A 403 9.07 3.87 7.96
CA VAL A 403 9.70 4.59 6.84
C VAL A 403 9.34 3.94 5.50
N SER A 404 9.42 2.61 5.40
CA SER A 404 9.06 1.87 4.18
C SER A 404 7.61 2.14 3.74
N LEU A 405 6.66 2.13 4.68
CA LEU A 405 5.25 2.45 4.40
C LEU A 405 5.05 3.90 3.96
N ASP A 406 5.76 4.84 4.58
CA ASP A 406 5.71 6.25 4.18
C ASP A 406 6.31 6.46 2.79
N LEU A 407 7.44 5.83 2.48
CA LEU A 407 8.07 5.90 1.15
C LEU A 407 7.18 5.24 0.09
N ARG A 408 6.55 4.12 0.40
CA ARG A 408 5.57 3.48 -0.47
C ARG A 408 4.43 4.44 -0.82
N TYR A 409 3.95 5.22 0.14
CA TYR A 409 2.95 6.25 -0.10
C TYR A 409 3.49 7.36 -1.00
N VAL A 410 4.66 7.91 -0.68
CA VAL A 410 5.30 9.01 -1.43
C VAL A 410 5.53 8.65 -2.89
N ASP A 411 6.01 7.45 -3.13
CA ASP A 411 6.38 7.02 -4.49
C ASP A 411 5.19 6.48 -5.29
N ASN A 412 4.15 5.97 -4.64
CA ASN A 412 3.04 5.31 -5.32
C ASN A 412 1.67 5.92 -5.01
N TRP A 413 1.64 7.18 -4.59
CA TRP A 413 0.39 7.86 -4.27
C TRP A 413 -0.65 7.79 -5.41
N SER A 414 -1.92 7.60 -5.02
CA SER A 414 -3.10 7.69 -5.88
C SER A 414 -4.33 8.08 -5.07
N PRO A 415 -5.35 8.66 -5.69
CA PRO A 415 -6.63 8.92 -5.03
C PRO A 415 -7.26 7.68 -4.38
N ALA A 416 -7.16 6.53 -5.05
CA ALA A 416 -7.64 5.26 -4.51
C ALA A 416 -6.89 4.81 -3.25
N MET A 417 -5.59 5.11 -3.15
CA MET A 417 -4.80 4.85 -1.95
C MET A 417 -5.29 5.72 -0.78
N ASP A 418 -5.54 7.01 -1.02
CA ASP A 418 -6.10 7.89 0.00
C ASP A 418 -7.44 7.39 0.52
N MET A 419 -8.36 7.04 -0.38
CA MET A 419 -9.67 6.49 0.02
C MET A 419 -9.56 5.22 0.85
N ASN A 420 -8.61 4.33 0.51
CA ASN A 420 -8.35 3.12 1.28
C ASN A 420 -7.81 3.45 2.69
N VAL A 421 -6.86 4.40 2.79
CA VAL A 421 -6.30 4.83 4.08
C VAL A 421 -7.38 5.47 4.94
N ILE A 422 -8.21 6.36 4.39
CA ILE A 422 -9.33 6.99 5.11
C ILE A 422 -10.31 5.93 5.63
N ALA A 423 -10.71 4.98 4.79
CA ALA A 423 -11.63 3.91 5.20
C ALA A 423 -11.05 3.03 6.33
N ARG A 424 -9.74 2.74 6.29
CA ARG A 424 -9.05 2.02 7.36
C ARG A 424 -8.91 2.86 8.63
N THR A 425 -8.70 4.18 8.49
CA THR A 425 -8.57 5.11 9.63
C THR A 425 -9.86 5.12 10.45
N VAL A 426 -11.02 5.24 9.80
CA VAL A 426 -12.32 5.19 10.49
C VAL A 426 -12.44 3.92 11.33
N ARG A 427 -12.08 2.76 10.76
CA ARG A 427 -12.12 1.50 11.50
C ARG A 427 -11.11 1.47 12.65
N ALA A 428 -9.89 1.96 12.44
CA ALA A 428 -8.83 1.96 13.44
C ALA A 428 -9.16 2.88 14.64
N VAL A 429 -9.81 4.02 14.38
CA VAL A 429 -10.30 4.95 15.42
C VAL A 429 -11.42 4.31 16.23
N LEU A 430 -12.40 3.69 15.57
CA LEU A 430 -13.51 3.03 16.24
C LEU A 430 -13.08 1.85 17.12
N ASN A 431 -12.07 1.10 16.68
CA ASN A 431 -11.57 -0.06 17.43
C ASN A 431 -10.59 0.32 18.55
N GLY A 432 -10.03 1.54 18.56
CA GLY A 432 -9.09 2.01 19.58
C GLY A 432 -7.79 1.18 19.70
N GLN A 433 -7.42 0.41 18.67
CA GLN A 433 -6.25 -0.47 18.70
C GLN A 433 -4.95 0.30 18.40
N GLY A 434 -3.87 0.01 19.16
CA GLY A 434 -2.53 0.55 18.91
C GLY A 434 -2.35 2.04 19.22
N ALA A 435 -3.22 2.65 20.00
CA ALA A 435 -3.07 4.02 20.51
C ALA A 435 -2.75 3.97 22.01
N TYR A 436 -1.56 4.42 22.37
CA TYR A 436 -1.07 4.50 23.77
C TYR A 436 -0.76 5.94 24.15
#